data_ffd9727e156aab348ad090306b46a8e5
#
_entry.id   ffd9727e156aab348ad090306b46a8e5
#
_cell.length_a   1.000
_cell.length_b   1.000
_cell.length_c   1.000
_cell.angle_alpha   90.00
_cell.angle_beta   90.00
_cell.angle_gamma   90.00
#
_symmetry.space_group_name_H-M   'P 1'
#
loop_
_entity.id
_entity.type
_entity.pdbx_description
1 polymer ?
#
loop_
_entity_poly.entity_id
_entity_poly.type
_entity_poly.pdbx_seq_one_letter_code
_entity_poly.pdbx_strand_id
1 'polypeptide(L)'
;METTDAFTGLSCVDCGEAFDAAAATHRCPDCDGILDPAYDYDRVDLTPAALAERPFESMWRYAELLPFTPETAVSLGEGATPLVECPALADAMG
;
A
#
# COMPACT_ATOMS: atom_id res chain seq x y z
N MET A 1 13.18 -8.79 2.32
CA MET A 1 12.72 -7.39 2.47
C MET A 1 12.31 -7.16 3.91
N GLU A 2 12.69 -6.02 4.45
CA GLU A 2 12.24 -5.65 5.78
C GLU A 2 10.80 -5.13 5.75
N THR A 3 10.04 -5.51 6.77
CA THR A 3 8.67 -5.02 6.94
C THR A 3 8.64 -3.75 7.79
N THR A 4 7.59 -2.96 7.64
CA THR A 4 7.38 -1.78 8.49
C THR A 4 6.87 -2.18 9.87
N ASP A 5 7.06 -1.31 10.87
CA ASP A 5 6.68 -1.59 12.25
C ASP A 5 5.17 -1.79 12.43
N ALA A 6 4.37 -1.09 11.64
CA ALA A 6 2.91 -1.18 11.72
C ALA A 6 2.33 -2.43 11.08
N PHE A 7 3.07 -3.06 10.16
CA PHE A 7 2.61 -4.25 9.46
C PHE A 7 2.65 -5.47 10.38
N THR A 8 1.50 -6.06 10.67
CA THR A 8 1.38 -7.17 11.63
C THR A 8 1.24 -8.54 10.98
N GLY A 9 0.90 -8.60 9.71
CA GLY A 9 0.71 -9.86 8.99
C GLY A 9 -0.39 -9.76 7.95
N LEU A 10 -0.98 -10.89 7.60
CA LEU A 10 -2.02 -10.98 6.60
C LEU A 10 -3.32 -11.49 7.22
N SER A 11 -4.45 -11.08 6.68
CA SER A 11 -5.75 -11.59 7.09
C SER A 11 -6.60 -11.91 5.86
N CYS A 12 -7.38 -12.99 5.94
CA CYS A 12 -8.31 -13.36 4.88
C CYS A 12 -9.54 -12.46 4.91
N VAL A 13 -9.90 -11.88 3.76
CA VAL A 13 -11.06 -11.00 3.64
C VAL A 13 -12.38 -11.75 3.78
N ASP A 14 -12.40 -13.07 3.56
CA ASP A 14 -13.61 -13.89 3.60
C ASP A 14 -13.82 -14.58 4.94
N CYS A 15 -12.83 -15.32 5.44
CA CYS A 15 -12.97 -16.09 6.68
C CYS A 15 -12.37 -15.42 7.92
N GLY A 16 -11.60 -14.34 7.75
CA GLY A 16 -10.99 -13.61 8.86
C GLY A 16 -9.76 -14.26 9.49
N GLU A 17 -9.28 -15.37 8.94
CA GLU A 17 -8.09 -16.06 9.46
C GLU A 17 -6.86 -15.17 9.33
N ALA A 18 -6.04 -15.14 10.39
CA ALA A 18 -4.81 -14.36 10.42
C ALA A 18 -3.60 -15.23 10.14
N PHE A 19 -2.65 -14.68 9.39
CA PHE A 19 -1.41 -15.36 9.01
C PHE A 19 -0.21 -14.46 9.27
N ASP A 20 0.92 -15.10 9.61
CA ASP A 20 2.19 -14.40 9.71
C ASP A 20 2.66 -13.93 8.32
N ALA A 21 3.34 -12.80 8.26
CA ALA A 21 3.90 -12.28 7.02
C ALA A 21 4.84 -13.26 6.33
N ALA A 22 5.57 -14.07 7.11
CA ALA A 22 6.49 -15.07 6.59
C ALA A 22 5.77 -16.26 5.96
N ALA A 23 4.49 -16.49 6.28
CA ALA A 23 3.67 -17.54 5.69
C ALA A 23 3.04 -17.13 4.37
N ALA A 24 3.47 -16.03 3.78
CA ALA A 24 2.83 -15.35 2.67
C ALA A 24 2.49 -16.27 1.50
N THR A 25 1.20 -16.43 1.27
CA THR A 25 0.63 -16.97 0.05
C THR A 25 -0.27 -15.89 -0.54
N HIS A 26 -0.69 -16.07 -1.78
CA HIS A 26 -1.61 -15.12 -2.40
C HIS A 26 -3.05 -15.30 -1.93
N ARG A 27 -3.36 -16.50 -1.43
CA ARG A 27 -4.71 -16.87 -1.06
C ARG A 27 -4.74 -17.65 0.22
N CYS A 28 -5.87 -17.56 0.92
CA CYS A 28 -6.11 -18.31 2.13
C CYS A 28 -6.09 -19.82 1.84
N PRO A 29 -5.28 -20.62 2.57
CA PRO A 29 -5.24 -22.06 2.37
C PRO A 29 -6.54 -22.77 2.79
N ASP A 30 -7.36 -22.13 3.61
CA ASP A 30 -8.60 -22.71 4.12
C ASP A 30 -9.82 -22.46 3.23
N CYS A 31 -9.93 -21.25 2.65
CA CYS A 31 -11.13 -20.87 1.89
C CYS A 31 -10.84 -20.26 0.52
N ASP A 32 -9.57 -20.17 0.12
CA ASP A 32 -9.12 -19.59 -1.14
C ASP A 32 -9.45 -18.06 -1.27
N GLY A 33 -9.78 -17.41 -0.19
CA GLY A 33 -10.01 -15.97 -0.16
C GLY A 33 -8.74 -15.16 -0.34
N ILE A 34 -8.88 -13.89 -0.68
CA ILE A 34 -7.76 -12.97 -0.84
C ILE A 34 -7.20 -12.59 0.53
N LEU A 35 -5.87 -12.57 0.64
CA LEU A 35 -5.19 -12.13 1.84
C LEU A 35 -4.87 -10.64 1.75
N ASP A 36 -5.21 -9.91 2.80
CA ASP A 36 -5.04 -8.48 2.90
C ASP A 36 -4.02 -8.15 3.99
N PRO A 37 -3.11 -7.16 3.78
CA PRO A 37 -2.18 -6.77 4.83
C PRO A 37 -2.91 -6.15 6.00
N ALA A 38 -2.52 -6.56 7.21
CA ALA A 38 -3.06 -6.06 8.46
C ALA A 38 -2.04 -5.15 9.16
N TYR A 39 -2.52 -4.08 9.78
CA TYR A 39 -1.67 -3.07 10.41
C TYR A 39 -2.14 -2.77 11.83
N ASP A 40 -1.18 -2.47 12.70
CA ASP A 40 -1.44 -1.81 13.98
C ASP A 40 -1.27 -0.31 13.78
N TYR A 41 -2.37 0.39 13.59
CA TYR A 41 -2.35 1.84 13.31
C TYR A 41 -1.81 2.68 14.48
N ASP A 42 -1.79 2.15 15.68
CA ASP A 42 -1.17 2.83 16.82
C ASP A 42 0.34 2.97 16.68
N ARG A 43 0.95 2.16 15.83
CA ARG A 43 2.39 2.22 15.50
C ARG A 43 2.71 3.13 14.33
N VAL A 44 1.70 3.69 13.69
CA VAL A 44 1.90 4.62 12.56
C VAL A 44 2.14 6.02 13.12
N ASP A 45 3.34 6.55 12.90
CA ASP A 45 3.72 7.91 13.27
C ASP A 45 3.77 8.77 12.02
N LEU A 46 2.61 9.15 11.53
CA LEU A 46 2.45 9.90 10.29
C LEU A 46 1.49 11.06 10.51
N THR A 47 1.96 12.29 10.27
CA THR A 47 1.18 13.50 10.44
C THR A 47 1.01 14.22 9.10
N PRO A 48 -0.02 15.09 8.95
CA PRO A 48 -0.15 15.91 7.75
C PRO A 48 1.10 16.78 7.48
N ALA A 49 1.76 17.28 8.54
CA ALA A 49 2.98 18.06 8.40
C ALA A 49 4.13 17.22 7.82
N ALA A 50 4.30 15.99 8.30
CA ALA A 50 5.31 15.09 7.77
C ALA A 50 5.07 14.76 6.30
N LEU A 51 3.82 14.52 5.91
CA LEU A 51 3.45 14.26 4.51
C LEU A 51 3.73 15.47 3.63
N ALA A 52 3.48 16.68 4.11
CA ALA A 52 3.71 17.91 3.36
C ALA A 52 5.19 18.12 3.02
N GLU A 53 6.10 17.62 3.84
CA GLU A 53 7.54 17.73 3.63
C GLU A 53 8.09 16.68 2.64
N ARG A 54 7.33 15.64 2.34
CA ARG A 54 7.75 14.57 1.44
C ARG A 54 7.43 14.89 -0.02
N PRO A 55 8.31 14.54 -0.96
CA PRO A 55 8.00 14.72 -2.37
C PRO A 55 6.83 13.84 -2.79
N PHE A 56 6.00 14.34 -3.68
CA PHE A 56 4.86 13.59 -4.23
C PHE A 56 5.31 12.87 -5.50
N GLU A 57 6.09 11.81 -5.34
CA GLU A 57 6.73 11.09 -6.44
C GLU A 57 6.21 9.66 -6.63
N SER A 58 5.74 9.02 -5.55
CA SER A 58 5.26 7.64 -5.60
C SER A 58 4.43 7.29 -4.37
N MET A 59 3.89 6.06 -4.36
CA MET A 59 3.16 5.55 -3.19
C MET A 59 4.04 5.44 -1.94
N TRP A 60 5.36 5.40 -2.10
CA TRP A 60 6.31 5.31 -0.98
C TRP A 60 6.32 6.56 -0.10
N ARG A 61 5.65 7.62 -0.54
CA ARG A 61 5.33 8.78 0.31
C ARG A 61 4.60 8.37 1.59
N TYR A 62 3.85 7.28 1.53
CA TYR A 62 3.06 6.74 2.63
C TYR A 62 3.70 5.48 3.22
N ALA A 63 5.03 5.45 3.31
CA ALA A 63 5.80 4.26 3.68
C ALA A 63 5.34 3.59 4.97
N GLU A 64 4.90 4.37 5.97
CA GLU A 64 4.44 3.84 7.26
C GLU A 64 3.14 3.04 7.15
N LEU A 65 2.39 3.20 6.05
CA LEU A 65 1.15 2.48 5.77
C LEU A 65 1.34 1.36 4.76
N LEU A 66 2.58 1.05 4.40
CA LEU A 66 2.93 -0.03 3.48
C LEU A 66 3.59 -1.19 4.24
N PRO A 67 3.53 -2.42 3.71
CA PRO A 67 4.06 -3.58 4.44
C PRO A 67 5.58 -3.66 4.46
N PHE A 68 6.27 -3.01 3.50
CA PHE A 68 7.72 -3.09 3.38
C PHE A 68 8.38 -1.72 3.49
N THR A 69 9.64 -1.70 3.93
CA THR A 69 10.40 -0.45 4.04
C THR A 69 10.83 0.06 2.65
N PRO A 70 10.91 1.39 2.45
CA PRO A 70 11.25 1.95 1.14
C PRO A 70 12.69 1.69 0.68
N GLU A 71 13.59 1.34 1.59
CA GLU A 71 15.00 1.10 1.27
C GLU A 71 15.19 -0.05 0.28
N THR A 72 14.26 -1.00 0.24
CA THR A 72 14.30 -2.16 -0.66
C THR A 72 13.40 -1.99 -1.89
N ALA A 73 12.76 -0.83 -2.03
CA ALA A 73 11.80 -0.60 -3.11
C ALA A 73 12.47 -0.42 -4.46
N VAL A 74 11.89 -1.06 -5.48
CA VAL A 74 12.16 -0.74 -6.88
C VAL A 74 10.96 0.04 -7.38
N SER A 75 11.13 1.35 -7.63
CA SER A 75 10.02 2.25 -7.92
C SER A 75 10.06 2.76 -9.35
N LEU A 76 8.89 2.80 -9.99
CA LEU A 76 8.66 3.41 -11.30
C LEU A 76 7.80 4.68 -11.19
N GLY A 77 7.70 5.28 -9.99
CA GLY A 77 6.83 6.43 -9.73
C GLY A 77 5.37 6.05 -9.53
N GLU A 78 5.10 4.78 -9.23
CA GLU A 78 3.76 4.27 -8.99
C GLU A 78 3.06 4.99 -7.84
N GLY A 79 1.76 5.19 -7.97
CA GLY A 79 0.95 5.84 -6.94
C GLY A 79 0.89 7.36 -7.01
N ALA A 80 1.76 8.00 -7.80
CA ALA A 80 1.73 9.45 -8.03
C ALA A 80 1.18 9.76 -9.42
N THR A 81 0.05 9.18 -9.74
CA THR A 81 -0.57 9.30 -11.06
C THR A 81 -1.01 10.74 -11.32
N PRO A 82 -0.47 11.40 -12.36
CA PRO A 82 -0.85 12.77 -12.65
C PRO A 82 -2.25 12.87 -13.23
N LEU A 83 -2.93 13.97 -12.91
CA LEU A 83 -4.17 14.34 -13.59
C LEU A 83 -3.80 15.13 -14.84
N VAL A 84 -4.04 14.55 -15.99
CA VAL A 84 -3.62 15.10 -17.27
C VAL A 84 -4.82 15.66 -18.04
N GLU A 85 -4.73 16.91 -18.50
CA GLU A 85 -5.75 17.50 -19.36
C GLU A 85 -5.66 16.90 -20.77
N CYS A 86 -6.81 16.48 -21.29
CA CYS A 86 -6.93 15.91 -22.63
C CYS A 86 -8.04 16.63 -23.40
N PRO A 87 -7.83 17.88 -23.82
CA PRO A 87 -8.89 18.68 -24.44
C PRO A 87 -9.44 18.06 -25.74
N ALA A 88 -8.59 17.45 -26.56
CA ALA A 88 -9.02 16.80 -27.79
C ALA A 88 -9.95 15.60 -27.50
N LEU A 89 -9.64 14.83 -26.47
CA LEU A 89 -10.48 13.71 -26.04
C LEU A 89 -11.80 14.20 -25.47
N ALA A 90 -11.76 15.25 -24.67
CA ALA A 90 -12.96 15.88 -24.10
C ALA A 90 -13.91 16.36 -25.20
N ASP A 91 -13.38 17.02 -26.22
CA ASP A 91 -14.17 17.49 -27.36
C ASP A 91 -14.81 16.33 -28.14
N ALA A 92 -14.07 15.23 -28.32
CA ALA A 92 -14.57 14.04 -29.03
C ALA A 92 -15.69 13.33 -28.26
N MET A 93 -15.67 13.43 -26.93
CA MET A 93 -16.67 12.77 -26.09
C MET A 93 -17.88 13.65 -25.75
N GLY A 94 -17.80 14.93 -26.05
CA GLY A 94 -18.83 15.89 -25.68
C GLY A 94 -18.64 16.38 -24.27
#